data_4eb7915e001a32adb922b8e7e72cb138
#
_entry.id   4eb7915e001a32adb922b8e7e72cb138
#
_cell.length_a   1.000
_cell.length_b   1.000
_cell.length_c   1.000
_cell.angle_alpha   90.00
_cell.angle_beta   90.00
_cell.angle_gamma   90.00
#
_symmetry.space_group_name_H-M   'P 1'
#
loop_
_entity.id
_entity.type
_entity.pdbx_description
1 polymer ?
#
loop_
_entity_poly.entity_id
_entity_poly.type
_entity_poly.pdbx_seq_one_letter_code
_entity_poly.pdbx_strand_id
1 'polypeptide(L)'
;MKITFDWLRDHLKTSSKEKDLLKQLTNIGLEVESVENLSADNELFKVAKIIKTEKHPNADRLKVCDVNIGEKDLKKVVCGAANAKEGLITVYAPPGAIIPKTKTKLVVAKIRGVTSNGMLCSESELNLSDESEGITELSKSKYEKNIGKSYFPKSKKNLIDLSITPNRPDCLGVRGIARDLSASGFGNLIDLKEKKIKSKIKQTLKVKINKEKNQGCNTFGSCLITNVKNTESPQWLKD
;
A
#
# COMPACT_ATOMS: atom_id res chain seq x y z
N MET A 1 2.53 13.03 11.24
CA MET A 1 3.35 11.83 10.92
C MET A 1 2.47 10.61 10.85
N LYS A 2 2.45 9.92 9.69
CA LYS A 2 1.58 8.76 9.51
C LYS A 2 2.32 7.46 9.76
N ILE A 3 1.79 6.60 10.63
CA ILE A 3 2.35 5.29 10.97
C ILE A 3 1.24 4.24 11.07
N THR A 4 1.63 2.96 10.99
CA THR A 4 0.74 1.83 11.34
C THR A 4 1.23 1.15 12.60
N PHE A 5 0.35 0.42 13.30
CA PHE A 5 0.78 -0.38 14.46
C PHE A 5 1.74 -1.50 14.09
N ASP A 6 1.59 -2.09 12.91
CA ASP A 6 2.51 -3.14 12.44
C ASP A 6 3.92 -2.56 12.28
N TRP A 7 4.05 -1.39 11.62
CA TRP A 7 5.34 -0.71 11.49
C TRP A 7 5.92 -0.27 12.85
N LEU A 8 5.08 0.18 13.77
CA LEU A 8 5.51 0.49 15.15
C LEU A 8 6.05 -0.76 15.86
N ARG A 9 5.40 -1.92 15.69
CA ARG A 9 5.82 -3.20 16.27
C ARG A 9 7.13 -3.75 15.71
N ASP A 10 7.54 -3.33 14.53
CA ASP A 10 8.88 -3.65 14.00
C ASP A 10 10.00 -3.00 14.83
N HIS A 11 9.68 -1.95 15.58
CA HIS A 11 10.61 -1.20 16.43
C HIS A 11 10.32 -1.31 17.93
N LEU A 12 9.13 -1.74 18.34
CA LEU A 12 8.70 -1.81 19.73
C LEU A 12 8.11 -3.19 20.05
N LYS A 13 8.77 -3.94 20.90
CA LYS A 13 8.21 -5.19 21.46
C LYS A 13 7.25 -4.84 22.58
N THR A 14 5.95 -4.93 22.31
CA THR A 14 4.88 -4.59 23.26
C THR A 14 3.74 -5.58 23.22
N SER A 15 3.12 -5.83 24.37
CA SER A 15 1.86 -6.56 24.54
C SER A 15 0.66 -5.65 24.76
N SER A 16 0.89 -4.33 24.79
CA SER A 16 -0.17 -3.36 25.00
C SER A 16 -1.17 -3.36 23.87
N LYS A 17 -2.45 -3.13 24.18
CA LYS A 17 -3.51 -3.00 23.19
C LYS A 17 -3.35 -1.67 22.44
N GLU A 18 -3.80 -1.65 21.18
CA GLU A 18 -3.73 -0.45 20.34
C GLU A 18 -4.37 0.79 20.98
N LYS A 19 -5.52 0.60 21.63
CA LYS A 19 -6.21 1.68 22.36
C LYS A 19 -5.36 2.31 23.45
N ASP A 20 -4.58 1.49 24.17
CA ASP A 20 -3.74 1.98 25.27
C ASP A 20 -2.50 2.70 24.71
N LEU A 21 -1.94 2.20 23.60
CA LEU A 21 -0.86 2.86 22.89
C LEU A 21 -1.28 4.23 22.34
N LEU A 22 -2.48 4.36 21.74
CA LEU A 22 -3.01 5.64 21.26
C LEU A 22 -3.15 6.66 22.39
N LYS A 23 -3.70 6.23 23.53
CA LYS A 23 -3.82 7.09 24.71
C LYS A 23 -2.45 7.53 25.22
N GLN A 24 -1.49 6.60 25.26
CA GLN A 24 -0.14 6.91 25.76
C GLN A 24 0.62 7.84 24.82
N LEU A 25 0.45 7.71 23.50
CA LEU A 25 1.05 8.64 22.54
C LEU A 25 0.66 10.08 22.88
N THR A 26 -0.62 10.34 23.07
CA THR A 26 -1.10 11.68 23.46
C THR A 26 -0.54 12.10 24.84
N ASN A 27 -0.49 11.19 25.82
CA ASN A 27 0.03 11.49 27.15
C ASN A 27 1.50 11.92 27.15
N ILE A 28 2.32 11.38 26.24
CA ILE A 28 3.75 11.73 26.12
C ILE A 28 3.99 12.90 25.15
N GLY A 29 2.92 13.59 24.70
CA GLY A 29 3.01 14.77 23.88
C GLY A 29 3.07 14.50 22.36
N LEU A 30 2.74 13.28 21.93
CA LEU A 30 2.58 12.93 20.51
C LEU A 30 1.08 12.82 20.23
N GLU A 31 0.45 13.93 19.90
CA GLU A 31 -1.00 14.02 19.73
C GLU A 31 -1.49 13.16 18.56
N VAL A 32 -2.51 12.33 18.83
CA VAL A 32 -3.17 11.51 17.79
C VAL A 32 -4.28 12.36 17.16
N GLU A 33 -4.06 12.81 15.92
CA GLU A 33 -5.05 13.60 15.17
C GLU A 33 -6.18 12.74 14.62
N SER A 34 -5.82 11.57 14.05
CA SER A 34 -6.81 10.65 13.50
C SER A 34 -6.34 9.21 13.50
N VAL A 35 -7.30 8.28 13.46
CA VAL A 35 -7.07 6.85 13.25
C VAL A 35 -8.01 6.38 12.14
N GLU A 36 -7.46 6.03 10.99
CA GLU A 36 -8.20 5.54 9.83
C GLU A 36 -8.05 4.01 9.71
N ASN A 37 -9.17 3.32 9.57
CA ASN A 37 -9.14 1.88 9.27
C ASN A 37 -9.00 1.67 7.75
N LEU A 38 -7.81 1.34 7.30
CA LEU A 38 -7.52 1.13 5.88
C LEU A 38 -8.16 -0.13 5.28
N SER A 39 -8.66 -1.03 6.10
CA SER A 39 -9.18 -2.33 5.64
C SER A 39 -10.70 -2.39 5.48
N ALA A 40 -11.44 -1.51 6.14
CA ALA A 40 -12.90 -1.61 6.20
C ALA A 40 -13.58 -1.50 4.83
N ASP A 41 -13.07 -0.63 3.94
CA ASP A 41 -13.67 -0.38 2.62
C ASP A 41 -13.14 -1.31 1.52
N ASN A 42 -12.03 -2.02 1.78
CA ASN A 42 -11.29 -2.77 0.76
C ASN A 42 -11.51 -4.29 0.78
N GLU A 43 -12.18 -4.84 1.81
CA GLU A 43 -12.38 -6.28 1.94
C GLU A 43 -13.28 -6.89 0.83
N LEU A 44 -14.12 -6.07 0.22
CA LEU A 44 -15.05 -6.51 -0.82
C LEU A 44 -14.38 -6.77 -2.18
N PHE A 45 -13.20 -6.18 -2.42
CA PHE A 45 -12.48 -6.37 -3.67
C PHE A 45 -11.92 -7.78 -3.77
N LYS A 46 -12.23 -8.47 -4.87
CA LYS A 46 -11.84 -9.87 -5.08
C LYS A 46 -10.86 -10.02 -6.24
N VAL A 47 -9.96 -10.96 -6.13
CA VAL A 47 -9.21 -11.46 -7.29
C VAL A 47 -10.18 -12.20 -8.18
N ALA A 48 -10.23 -11.84 -9.45
CA ALA A 48 -11.16 -12.38 -10.41
C ALA A 48 -10.48 -12.75 -11.74
N LYS A 49 -11.06 -13.68 -12.48
CA LYS A 49 -10.59 -14.08 -13.81
C LYS A 49 -11.67 -13.82 -14.84
N ILE A 50 -11.32 -13.17 -15.92
CA ILE A 50 -12.20 -13.02 -17.08
C ILE A 50 -12.23 -14.35 -17.82
N ILE A 51 -13.39 -14.94 -17.94
CA ILE A 51 -13.60 -16.23 -18.62
C ILE A 51 -13.92 -16.00 -20.09
N LYS A 52 -14.77 -15.00 -20.38
CA LYS A 52 -15.20 -14.67 -21.73
C LYS A 52 -15.37 -13.18 -21.89
N THR A 53 -15.08 -12.67 -23.10
CA THR A 53 -15.34 -11.28 -23.46
C THR A 53 -16.10 -11.21 -24.78
N GLU A 54 -17.17 -10.42 -24.83
CA GLU A 54 -17.96 -10.15 -26.03
C GLU A 54 -18.07 -8.65 -26.27
N LYS A 55 -18.25 -8.24 -27.53
CA LYS A 55 -18.56 -6.83 -27.82
C LYS A 55 -19.91 -6.45 -27.25
N HIS A 56 -20.01 -5.25 -26.70
CA HIS A 56 -21.27 -4.76 -26.19
C HIS A 56 -22.24 -4.50 -27.36
N PRO A 57 -23.51 -4.95 -27.30
CA PRO A 57 -24.44 -4.86 -28.43
C PRO A 57 -24.76 -3.41 -28.84
N ASN A 58 -24.69 -2.47 -27.93
CA ASN A 58 -25.10 -1.08 -28.14
C ASN A 58 -23.95 -0.07 -27.88
N ALA A 59 -22.67 -0.52 -27.91
CA ALA A 59 -21.54 0.38 -27.65
C ALA A 59 -20.20 -0.19 -28.16
N ASP A 60 -19.63 0.42 -29.19
CA ASP A 60 -18.42 -0.07 -29.87
C ASP A 60 -17.16 -0.14 -28.97
N ARG A 61 -17.09 0.73 -27.96
CA ARG A 61 -15.93 0.81 -27.03
C ARG A 61 -16.08 -0.02 -25.76
N LEU A 62 -17.22 -0.68 -25.58
CA LEU A 62 -17.47 -1.48 -24.38
C LEU A 62 -17.42 -2.96 -24.71
N LYS A 63 -17.05 -3.74 -23.70
CA LYS A 63 -17.07 -5.20 -23.70
C LYS A 63 -17.98 -5.70 -22.58
N VAL A 64 -18.64 -6.81 -22.79
CA VAL A 64 -19.36 -7.56 -21.76
C VAL A 64 -18.45 -8.72 -21.37
N CYS A 65 -18.06 -8.76 -20.11
CA CYS A 65 -17.16 -9.77 -19.57
C CYS A 65 -17.92 -10.72 -18.66
N ASP A 66 -17.76 -12.03 -18.87
CA ASP A 66 -18.16 -13.04 -17.90
C ASP A 66 -16.98 -13.31 -16.96
N VAL A 67 -17.15 -13.00 -15.69
CA VAL A 67 -16.08 -12.93 -14.69
C VAL A 67 -16.28 -13.99 -13.62
N ASN A 68 -15.28 -14.83 -13.43
CA ASN A 68 -15.19 -15.78 -12.32
C ASN A 68 -14.63 -15.07 -11.08
N ILE A 69 -15.43 -15.03 -10.02
CA ILE A 69 -15.07 -14.45 -8.71
C ILE A 69 -15.01 -15.50 -7.61
N GLY A 70 -14.83 -16.79 -7.99
CA GLY A 70 -14.81 -17.92 -7.04
C GLY A 70 -16.19 -18.39 -6.58
N GLU A 71 -17.26 -17.89 -7.19
CA GLU A 71 -18.64 -18.32 -6.98
C GLU A 71 -19.09 -19.28 -8.10
N LYS A 72 -20.20 -20.01 -7.88
CA LYS A 72 -20.73 -20.95 -8.86
C LYS A 72 -21.13 -20.28 -10.16
N ASP A 73 -21.72 -19.08 -10.07
CA ASP A 73 -22.23 -18.32 -11.21
C ASP A 73 -21.24 -17.21 -11.60
N LEU A 74 -20.98 -17.09 -12.90
CA LEU A 74 -20.19 -16.02 -13.44
C LEU A 74 -20.92 -14.69 -13.32
N LYS A 75 -20.17 -13.61 -13.02
CA LYS A 75 -20.75 -12.26 -12.97
C LYS A 75 -20.56 -11.55 -14.31
N LYS A 76 -21.65 -11.04 -14.85
CA LYS A 76 -21.59 -10.15 -16.03
C LYS A 76 -21.15 -8.75 -15.62
N VAL A 77 -20.08 -8.27 -16.24
CA VAL A 77 -19.52 -6.94 -15.98
C VAL A 77 -19.28 -6.25 -17.29
N VAL A 78 -19.78 -5.04 -17.44
CA VAL A 78 -19.50 -4.18 -18.60
C VAL A 78 -18.20 -3.41 -18.33
N CYS A 79 -17.24 -3.53 -19.25
CA CYS A 79 -15.92 -2.96 -19.12
C CYS A 79 -15.53 -2.16 -20.37
N GLY A 80 -14.99 -0.95 -20.15
CA GLY A 80 -14.48 -0.08 -21.22
C GLY A 80 -12.99 -0.19 -21.50
N ALA A 81 -12.27 -0.99 -20.71
CA ALA A 81 -10.83 -1.11 -20.79
C ALA A 81 -10.40 -1.90 -22.05
N ALA A 82 -9.45 -1.36 -22.79
CA ALA A 82 -8.92 -2.00 -24.01
C ALA A 82 -8.24 -3.34 -23.69
N ASN A 83 -7.56 -3.44 -22.56
CA ASN A 83 -6.84 -4.62 -22.12
C ASN A 83 -7.73 -5.73 -21.52
N ALA A 84 -9.06 -5.54 -21.40
CA ALA A 84 -9.96 -6.61 -20.98
C ALA A 84 -9.99 -7.72 -22.05
N LYS A 85 -9.46 -8.91 -21.66
CA LYS A 85 -9.33 -10.09 -22.55
C LYS A 85 -9.55 -11.38 -21.77
N GLU A 86 -9.90 -12.45 -22.47
CA GLU A 86 -10.07 -13.77 -21.86
C GLU A 86 -8.79 -14.28 -21.20
N GLY A 87 -8.94 -14.92 -20.06
CA GLY A 87 -7.83 -15.46 -19.26
C GLY A 87 -7.14 -14.43 -18.37
N LEU A 88 -7.45 -13.12 -18.50
CA LEU A 88 -6.86 -12.08 -17.65
C LEU A 88 -7.32 -12.24 -16.21
N ILE A 89 -6.38 -12.19 -15.27
CA ILE A 89 -6.66 -12.10 -13.84
C ILE A 89 -6.58 -10.63 -13.44
N THR A 90 -7.60 -10.16 -12.74
CA THR A 90 -7.79 -8.73 -12.42
C THR A 90 -8.47 -8.56 -11.08
N VAL A 91 -8.73 -7.31 -10.68
CA VAL A 91 -9.46 -6.97 -9.45
C VAL A 91 -10.89 -6.63 -9.78
N TYR A 92 -11.81 -7.33 -9.13
CA TYR A 92 -13.24 -7.12 -9.23
C TYR A 92 -13.80 -6.44 -7.99
N ALA A 93 -14.59 -5.40 -8.19
CA ALA A 93 -15.35 -4.71 -7.16
C ALA A 93 -16.84 -5.07 -7.29
N PRO A 94 -17.46 -5.72 -6.29
CA PRO A 94 -18.88 -6.03 -6.29
C PRO A 94 -19.74 -4.79 -6.04
N PRO A 95 -21.06 -4.87 -6.33
CA PRO A 95 -22.01 -3.88 -5.83
C PRO A 95 -21.92 -3.77 -4.31
N GLY A 96 -21.94 -2.53 -3.81
CA GLY A 96 -21.73 -2.21 -2.40
C GLY A 96 -20.28 -1.80 -2.05
N ALA A 97 -19.30 -2.14 -2.87
CA ALA A 97 -17.93 -1.66 -2.69
C ALA A 97 -17.82 -0.15 -2.93
N ILE A 98 -16.91 0.50 -2.20
CA ILE A 98 -16.60 1.92 -2.35
C ILE A 98 -15.26 2.03 -3.07
N ILE A 99 -15.24 2.66 -4.23
CA ILE A 99 -14.00 2.85 -5.02
C ILE A 99 -13.07 3.79 -4.25
N PRO A 100 -11.83 3.37 -3.92
CA PRO A 100 -10.93 4.15 -3.05
C PRO A 100 -10.64 5.57 -3.56
N LYS A 101 -10.42 5.74 -4.86
CA LYS A 101 -10.09 7.05 -5.46
C LYS A 101 -11.28 8.02 -5.49
N THR A 102 -12.42 7.54 -5.96
CA THR A 102 -13.60 8.41 -6.20
C THR A 102 -14.56 8.46 -5.03
N LYS A 103 -14.38 7.58 -4.04
CA LYS A 103 -15.32 7.37 -2.91
C LYS A 103 -16.75 7.03 -3.36
N THR A 104 -16.91 6.59 -4.59
CA THR A 104 -18.22 6.22 -5.17
C THR A 104 -18.58 4.80 -4.74
N LYS A 105 -19.79 4.64 -4.19
CA LYS A 105 -20.36 3.34 -3.87
C LYS A 105 -20.92 2.69 -5.13
N LEU A 106 -20.45 1.49 -5.46
CA LEU A 106 -20.92 0.72 -6.61
C LEU A 106 -22.32 0.18 -6.38
N VAL A 107 -23.13 0.22 -7.43
CA VAL A 107 -24.46 -0.39 -7.49
C VAL A 107 -24.56 -1.24 -8.75
N VAL A 108 -25.50 -2.17 -8.77
CA VAL A 108 -25.86 -2.86 -10.02
C VAL A 108 -26.38 -1.81 -11.00
N ALA A 109 -25.74 -1.67 -12.15
CA ALA A 109 -26.06 -0.65 -13.13
C ALA A 109 -26.44 -1.28 -14.48
N LYS A 110 -27.40 -0.68 -15.16
CA LYS A 110 -27.75 -1.04 -16.54
C LYS A 110 -27.03 -0.08 -17.50
N ILE A 111 -25.97 -0.58 -18.15
CA ILE A 111 -25.12 0.22 -19.05
C ILE A 111 -25.56 -0.05 -20.49
N ARG A 112 -26.18 0.94 -21.15
CA ARG A 112 -26.71 0.87 -22.52
C ARG A 112 -27.52 -0.40 -22.81
N GLY A 113 -28.34 -0.84 -21.82
CA GLY A 113 -29.21 -2.01 -21.96
C GLY A 113 -28.68 -3.31 -21.37
N VAL A 114 -27.37 -3.40 -21.06
CA VAL A 114 -26.76 -4.58 -20.43
C VAL A 114 -26.54 -4.35 -18.93
N THR A 115 -26.95 -5.30 -18.10
CA THR A 115 -26.76 -5.24 -16.66
C THR A 115 -25.31 -5.56 -16.30
N SER A 116 -24.65 -4.65 -15.57
CA SER A 116 -23.31 -4.84 -15.00
C SER A 116 -23.42 -5.10 -13.49
N ASN A 117 -22.93 -6.25 -13.05
CA ASN A 117 -22.90 -6.66 -11.65
C ASN A 117 -21.53 -6.36 -11.02
N GLY A 118 -21.20 -5.09 -10.88
CA GLY A 118 -19.91 -4.63 -10.36
C GLY A 118 -19.00 -4.05 -11.44
N MET A 119 -17.70 -3.96 -11.10
CA MET A 119 -16.71 -3.28 -11.92
C MET A 119 -15.36 -4.02 -11.88
N LEU A 120 -14.61 -3.97 -12.98
CA LEU A 120 -13.20 -4.35 -13.03
C LEU A 120 -12.36 -3.08 -12.85
N CYS A 121 -11.44 -3.09 -11.89
CA CYS A 121 -10.76 -1.88 -11.42
C CYS A 121 -9.39 -1.70 -12.09
N SER A 122 -9.04 -0.44 -12.37
CA SER A 122 -7.67 0.00 -12.65
C SER A 122 -6.87 0.20 -11.37
N GLU A 123 -5.55 0.29 -11.48
CA GLU A 123 -4.68 0.60 -10.33
C GLU A 123 -4.97 1.99 -9.76
N SER A 124 -5.29 2.94 -10.62
CA SER A 124 -5.67 4.29 -10.21
C SER A 124 -6.95 4.30 -9.36
N GLU A 125 -7.99 3.54 -9.73
CA GLU A 125 -9.23 3.45 -8.96
C GLU A 125 -9.02 2.80 -7.60
N LEU A 126 -8.03 1.91 -7.49
CA LEU A 126 -7.62 1.26 -6.26
C LEU A 126 -6.67 2.10 -5.39
N ASN A 127 -6.28 3.31 -5.82
CA ASN A 127 -5.24 4.15 -5.20
C ASN A 127 -3.87 3.45 -5.08
N LEU A 128 -3.53 2.59 -6.04
CA LEU A 128 -2.24 1.89 -6.09
C LEU A 128 -1.22 2.59 -6.99
N SER A 129 -1.69 3.33 -7.99
CA SER A 129 -0.89 4.07 -8.95
C SER A 129 -1.70 5.25 -9.50
N ASP A 130 -1.03 6.22 -10.10
CA ASP A 130 -1.70 7.28 -10.87
C ASP A 130 -2.07 6.83 -12.29
N GLU A 131 -1.57 5.68 -12.74
CA GLU A 131 -1.86 5.11 -14.05
C GLU A 131 -3.31 4.64 -14.14
N SER A 132 -3.99 5.10 -15.21
CA SER A 132 -5.41 4.80 -15.46
C SER A 132 -5.63 4.03 -16.76
N GLU A 133 -4.57 3.60 -17.45
CA GLU A 133 -4.68 2.86 -18.69
C GLU A 133 -5.08 1.41 -18.45
N GLY A 134 -6.37 1.13 -18.64
CA GLY A 134 -6.92 -0.21 -18.55
C GLY A 134 -7.22 -0.67 -17.10
N ILE A 135 -7.59 -1.94 -17.01
CA ILE A 135 -7.81 -2.62 -15.71
C ILE A 135 -6.52 -3.25 -15.20
N THR A 136 -6.40 -3.41 -13.89
CA THR A 136 -5.25 -4.05 -13.23
C THR A 136 -4.98 -5.44 -13.80
N GLU A 137 -3.74 -5.71 -14.22
CA GLU A 137 -3.31 -7.02 -14.69
C GLU A 137 -2.54 -7.76 -13.59
N LEU A 138 -3.10 -8.83 -13.07
CA LEU A 138 -2.48 -9.61 -12.00
C LEU A 138 -1.71 -10.80 -12.59
N SER A 139 -0.52 -11.06 -12.05
CA SER A 139 0.32 -12.19 -12.45
C SER A 139 -0.39 -13.52 -12.23
N LYS A 140 -0.52 -14.31 -13.29
CA LYS A 140 -1.16 -15.63 -13.25
C LYS A 140 -0.50 -16.57 -12.25
N SER A 141 0.83 -16.56 -12.19
CA SER A 141 1.59 -17.43 -11.28
C SER A 141 1.29 -17.17 -9.79
N LYS A 142 1.03 -15.91 -9.42
CA LYS A 142 0.76 -15.50 -8.03
C LYS A 142 -0.72 -15.60 -7.67
N TYR A 143 -1.61 -15.24 -8.59
CA TYR A 143 -3.02 -14.99 -8.24
C TYR A 143 -4.02 -16.03 -8.73
N GLU A 144 -3.66 -16.99 -9.60
CA GLU A 144 -4.60 -17.98 -10.12
C GLU A 144 -5.25 -18.83 -9.02
N LYS A 145 -4.49 -19.17 -7.97
CA LYS A 145 -5.01 -19.91 -6.78
C LYS A 145 -5.77 -19.02 -5.80
N ASN A 146 -5.84 -17.72 -6.07
CA ASN A 146 -6.47 -16.74 -5.20
C ASN A 146 -7.79 -16.20 -5.77
N ILE A 147 -8.24 -16.71 -6.92
CA ILE A 147 -9.54 -16.31 -7.51
C ILE A 147 -10.66 -16.50 -6.47
N GLY A 148 -11.46 -15.44 -6.29
CA GLY A 148 -12.53 -15.38 -5.30
C GLY A 148 -12.10 -14.91 -3.90
N LYS A 149 -10.81 -14.88 -3.59
CA LYS A 149 -10.29 -14.31 -2.34
C LYS A 149 -10.22 -12.79 -2.41
N SER A 150 -10.21 -12.14 -1.25
CA SER A 150 -9.97 -10.69 -1.19
C SER A 150 -8.63 -10.35 -1.84
N TYR A 151 -8.64 -9.30 -2.68
CA TYR A 151 -7.41 -8.78 -3.28
C TYR A 151 -6.55 -8.05 -2.25
N PHE A 152 -7.19 -7.26 -1.40
CA PHE A 152 -6.50 -6.61 -0.30
C PHE A 152 -6.34 -7.60 0.85
N PRO A 153 -5.13 -7.75 1.42
CA PRO A 153 -4.95 -8.62 2.56
C PRO A 153 -5.83 -8.14 3.71
N LYS A 154 -6.40 -9.08 4.48
CA LYS A 154 -7.13 -8.80 5.71
C LYS A 154 -6.15 -8.28 6.79
N SER A 155 -5.61 -7.13 6.57
CA SER A 155 -4.83 -6.46 7.60
C SER A 155 -5.73 -5.44 8.26
N LYS A 156 -5.98 -5.60 9.55
CA LYS A 156 -6.54 -4.54 10.40
C LYS A 156 -5.50 -3.43 10.54
N LYS A 157 -5.09 -2.83 9.43
CA LYS A 157 -4.10 -1.75 9.45
C LYS A 157 -4.83 -0.46 9.75
N ASN A 158 -4.74 -0.04 10.98
CA ASN A 158 -5.09 1.32 11.33
C ASN A 158 -3.92 2.24 10.97
N LEU A 159 -4.20 3.22 10.14
CA LEU A 159 -3.30 4.33 9.89
C LEU A 159 -3.51 5.37 10.99
N ILE A 160 -2.46 5.68 11.71
CA ILE A 160 -2.46 6.67 12.80
C ILE A 160 -1.78 7.92 12.26
N ASP A 161 -2.47 9.06 12.32
CA ASP A 161 -1.86 10.36 12.05
C ASP A 161 -1.51 11.06 13.36
N LEU A 162 -0.23 11.42 13.50
CA LEU A 162 0.32 12.07 14.68
C LEU A 162 0.74 13.50 14.35
N SER A 163 0.33 14.44 15.16
CA SER A 163 0.84 15.81 15.16
C SER A 163 2.18 15.84 15.88
N ILE A 164 3.24 16.12 15.14
CA ILE A 164 4.59 16.21 15.70
C ILE A 164 4.99 17.68 15.78
N THR A 165 5.24 18.17 16.98
CA THR A 165 5.66 19.55 17.21
C THR A 165 7.08 19.81 16.66
N PRO A 166 7.39 21.04 16.22
CA PRO A 166 8.69 21.36 15.60
C PRO A 166 9.93 21.08 16.47
N ASN A 167 9.77 21.04 17.79
CA ASN A 167 10.84 20.73 18.74
C ASN A 167 11.07 19.22 18.92
N ARG A 168 10.28 18.36 18.23
CA ARG A 168 10.38 16.89 18.30
C ARG A 168 10.72 16.26 16.94
N PRO A 169 11.77 16.74 16.22
CA PRO A 169 12.13 16.18 14.93
C PRO A 169 12.55 14.70 15.01
N ASP A 170 12.96 14.23 16.17
CA ASP A 170 13.28 12.84 16.49
C ASP A 170 12.08 11.89 16.36
N CYS A 171 10.86 12.41 16.50
CA CYS A 171 9.60 11.66 16.34
C CYS A 171 9.00 11.76 14.93
N LEU A 172 9.68 12.41 13.97
CA LEU A 172 9.35 12.34 12.54
C LEU A 172 9.71 10.98 11.89
N GLY A 173 10.16 10.02 12.69
CA GLY A 173 10.39 8.62 12.30
C GLY A 173 9.80 7.66 13.33
N VAL A 174 9.29 6.52 12.86
CA VAL A 174 8.63 5.51 13.71
C VAL A 174 9.50 5.03 14.86
N ARG A 175 10.84 4.98 14.67
CA ARG A 175 11.76 4.56 15.73
C ARG A 175 11.83 5.56 16.88
N GLY A 176 11.75 6.86 16.62
CA GLY A 176 11.68 7.89 17.67
C GLY A 176 10.42 7.73 18.51
N ILE A 177 9.28 7.48 17.85
CA ILE A 177 8.00 7.21 18.49
C ILE A 177 8.08 5.93 19.37
N ALA A 178 8.66 4.85 18.82
CA ALA A 178 8.87 3.60 19.55
C ALA A 178 9.76 3.77 20.77
N ARG A 179 10.81 4.58 20.68
CA ARG A 179 11.72 4.92 21.79
C ARG A 179 10.98 5.62 22.93
N ASP A 180 10.13 6.58 22.62
CA ASP A 180 9.39 7.34 23.61
C ASP A 180 8.31 6.48 24.29
N LEU A 181 7.62 5.63 23.53
CA LEU A 181 6.72 4.64 24.09
C LEU A 181 7.46 3.64 25.00
N SER A 182 8.67 3.22 24.61
CA SER A 182 9.51 2.35 25.46
C SER A 182 9.93 3.07 26.74
N ALA A 183 10.36 4.31 26.64
CA ALA A 183 10.75 5.13 27.81
C ALA A 183 9.57 5.35 28.76
N SER A 184 8.35 5.38 28.27
CA SER A 184 7.12 5.50 29.06
C SER A 184 6.57 4.17 29.61
N GLY A 185 7.31 3.06 29.44
CA GLY A 185 6.95 1.74 29.97
C GLY A 185 5.97 0.92 29.14
N PHE A 186 5.70 1.32 27.89
CA PHE A 186 4.74 0.64 27.01
C PHE A 186 5.37 -0.43 26.08
N GLY A 187 6.56 -0.87 26.40
CA GLY A 187 7.28 -1.93 25.71
C GLY A 187 8.78 -1.76 25.74
N ASN A 188 9.49 -2.62 25.03
CA ASN A 188 10.93 -2.58 24.90
C ASN A 188 11.32 -2.20 23.46
N LEU A 189 12.19 -1.21 23.31
CA LEU A 189 12.73 -0.82 22.01
C LEU A 189 13.53 -1.97 21.43
N ILE A 190 13.28 -2.30 20.17
CA ILE A 190 13.99 -3.36 19.44
C ILE A 190 15.31 -2.79 18.92
N ASP A 191 16.42 -3.46 19.21
CA ASP A 191 17.73 -3.07 18.71
C ASP A 191 17.83 -3.28 17.20
N LEU A 192 18.43 -2.29 16.53
CA LEU A 192 18.73 -2.40 15.11
C LEU A 192 19.90 -3.38 14.91
N LYS A 193 19.64 -4.45 14.17
CA LYS A 193 20.72 -5.35 13.75
C LYS A 193 21.52 -4.68 12.64
N GLU A 194 22.65 -4.12 12.99
CA GLU A 194 23.59 -3.57 12.01
C GLU A 194 24.20 -4.72 11.18
N LYS A 195 23.93 -4.71 9.89
CA LYS A 195 24.63 -5.59 8.94
C LYS A 195 25.96 -4.92 8.59
N LYS A 196 27.07 -5.47 9.02
CA LYS A 196 28.39 -5.03 8.55
C LYS A 196 28.53 -5.33 7.06
N ILE A 197 28.46 -4.29 6.25
CA ILE A 197 28.68 -4.36 4.82
C ILE A 197 30.19 -4.36 4.60
N LYS A 198 30.73 -5.47 4.08
CA LYS A 198 32.15 -5.54 3.72
C LYS A 198 32.36 -4.73 2.44
N SER A 199 33.23 -3.74 2.47
CA SER A 199 33.65 -3.03 1.26
C SER A 199 34.36 -4.00 0.31
N LYS A 200 33.92 -4.04 -0.94
CA LYS A 200 34.54 -4.82 -2.02
C LYS A 200 35.43 -3.97 -2.92
N ILE A 201 35.46 -2.65 -2.67
CA ILE A 201 36.13 -1.68 -3.54
C ILE A 201 37.23 -1.03 -2.74
N LYS A 202 38.45 -0.99 -3.31
CA LYS A 202 39.58 -0.27 -2.72
C LYS A 202 39.58 1.24 -3.01
N GLN A 203 38.72 1.68 -3.92
CA GLN A 203 38.65 3.09 -4.32
C GLN A 203 37.91 3.90 -3.26
N THR A 204 38.56 4.93 -2.74
CA THR A 204 37.96 5.86 -1.77
C THR A 204 37.70 7.21 -2.41
N LEU A 205 36.56 7.82 -2.06
CA LEU A 205 36.27 9.20 -2.41
C LEU A 205 37.16 10.10 -1.55
N LYS A 206 37.86 11.04 -2.17
CA LYS A 206 38.58 12.11 -1.44
C LYS A 206 37.57 13.18 -1.05
N VAL A 207 37.26 13.27 0.24
CA VAL A 207 36.39 14.31 0.80
C VAL A 207 37.25 15.34 1.53
N LYS A 208 37.09 16.61 1.18
CA LYS A 208 37.76 17.74 1.87
C LYS A 208 36.68 18.54 2.56
N ILE A 209 36.78 18.66 3.88
CA ILE A 209 35.92 19.54 4.68
C ILE A 209 36.68 20.84 4.89
N ASN A 210 36.18 21.96 4.39
CA ASN A 210 36.74 23.27 4.65
C ASN A 210 36.33 23.70 6.07
N LYS A 211 37.29 23.84 6.94
CA LYS A 211 37.09 24.30 8.33
C LYS A 211 37.09 25.82 8.40
N GLU A 212 36.06 26.47 7.94
CA GLU A 212 35.82 27.87 8.18
C GLU A 212 35.01 28.06 9.47
N LYS A 213 35.22 29.18 10.16
CA LYS A 213 34.48 29.50 11.39
C LYS A 213 32.98 29.51 11.10
N ASN A 214 32.20 28.79 11.92
CA ASN A 214 30.73 28.70 11.88
C ASN A 214 30.11 27.76 10.82
N GLN A 215 30.80 26.74 10.41
CA GLN A 215 30.18 25.69 9.56
C GLN A 215 29.43 24.67 10.41
N GLY A 216 28.17 24.36 10.01
CA GLY A 216 27.30 23.39 10.68
C GLY A 216 27.68 21.92 10.49
N CYS A 217 28.68 21.58 9.64
CA CYS A 217 29.08 20.20 9.36
C CYS A 217 30.51 19.94 9.88
N ASN A 218 30.62 19.24 11.01
CA ASN A 218 31.89 18.85 11.62
C ASN A 218 32.37 17.47 11.18
N THR A 219 31.47 16.64 10.68
CA THR A 219 31.74 15.25 10.27
C THR A 219 30.91 14.91 9.03
N PHE A 220 31.55 14.32 8.02
CA PHE A 220 30.90 13.90 6.80
C PHE A 220 31.25 12.43 6.53
N GLY A 221 30.23 11.58 6.45
CA GLY A 221 30.34 10.17 6.04
C GLY A 221 29.90 9.99 4.60
N SER A 222 30.66 9.25 3.81
CA SER A 222 30.29 8.92 2.43
C SER A 222 30.44 7.43 2.15
N CYS A 223 29.61 6.94 1.23
CA CYS A 223 29.68 5.57 0.74
C CYS A 223 29.62 5.57 -0.78
N LEU A 224 30.57 4.93 -1.43
CA LEU A 224 30.57 4.75 -2.87
C LEU A 224 29.84 3.45 -3.23
N ILE A 225 28.73 3.60 -3.94
CA ILE A 225 27.97 2.47 -4.48
C ILE A 225 28.23 2.41 -5.99
N THR A 226 28.70 1.27 -6.48
CA THR A 226 29.05 1.05 -7.89
C THR A 226 28.14 0.01 -8.52
N ASN A 227 28.15 -0.06 -9.86
CA ASN A 227 27.31 -0.97 -10.64
C ASN A 227 25.79 -0.82 -10.39
N VAL A 228 25.37 0.41 -10.08
CA VAL A 228 23.95 0.72 -9.96
C VAL A 228 23.31 0.60 -11.35
N LYS A 229 22.26 -0.20 -11.44
CA LYS A 229 21.42 -0.30 -12.63
C LYS A 229 20.05 0.29 -12.28
N ASN A 230 19.57 1.18 -13.14
CA ASN A 230 18.20 1.66 -13.01
C ASN A 230 17.25 0.59 -13.60
N THR A 231 16.64 -0.20 -12.75
CA THR A 231 15.68 -1.26 -13.09
C THR A 231 14.40 -1.07 -12.31
N GLU A 232 13.38 -1.81 -12.62
CA GLU A 232 12.17 -1.84 -11.81
C GLU A 232 12.47 -2.19 -10.35
N SER A 233 11.69 -1.61 -9.43
CA SER A 233 11.78 -1.94 -8.00
C SER A 233 11.54 -3.44 -7.77
N PRO A 234 12.30 -4.08 -6.89
CA PRO A 234 12.06 -5.47 -6.58
C PRO A 234 10.70 -5.67 -5.91
N GLN A 235 10.13 -6.87 -6.07
CA GLN A 235 8.76 -7.16 -5.62
C GLN A 235 8.56 -6.90 -4.11
N TRP A 236 9.55 -7.21 -3.28
CA TRP A 236 9.48 -6.95 -1.83
C TRP A 236 9.37 -5.48 -1.43
N LEU A 237 9.72 -4.56 -2.35
CA LEU A 237 9.58 -3.12 -2.16
C LEU A 237 8.25 -2.60 -2.73
N LYS A 238 7.67 -3.35 -3.68
CA LYS A 238 6.35 -3.02 -4.28
C LYS A 238 5.18 -3.55 -3.43
N ASP A 239 5.38 -4.64 -2.66
CA ASP A 239 4.43 -5.24 -1.74
C ASP A 239 4.30 -4.43 -0.44
#